data_7989a82ac0435622cbc6bfa37524a796
#
_entry.id   7989a82ac0435622cbc6bfa37524a796
#
_cell.length_a   1.000
_cell.length_b   1.000
_cell.length_c   1.000
_cell.angle_alpha   90.00
_cell.angle_beta   90.00
_cell.angle_gamma   90.00
#
_symmetry.space_group_name_H-M   'P 1'
#
loop_
_entity.id
_entity.type
_entity.pdbx_description
1 polymer ?
#
loop_
_entity_poly.entity_id
_entity_poly.type
_entity_poly.pdbx_seq_one_letter_code
_entity_poly.pdbx_strand_id
1 'polypeptide(L)'
;MTNSHEANGRTGKTLLSKAISEIREVVTFDGKDLKTGNWFKNQRMTIRTDIMNYDDLLKTFSLEQCYPLLTTGVTIEKKRKDSIFIPVEYSPKVILTSNYYINGPIGPSDRARRHEFEIANYYNERFTPEDEFGNRFFGRDWDNNEWNKFYNFMMQCISCYLKNGLIQVPALNLGQEKTIRYTHPEFYEFIVDKLTLNTKIDKRKLLAEFKSKYTNQKDLSSHQFTKWLKEYSLIIGGKYMDKSSGGNYYFIMSKTDSDEEE
;
A
#
# COMPACT_ATOMS: atom_id res chain seq x y z
N MET A 1 -1.07 25.04 -5.66
CA MET A 1 -1.04 23.86 -4.76
C MET A 1 -2.26 23.03 -5.10
N THR A 2 -2.09 22.00 -5.88
CA THR A 2 -3.15 21.05 -6.21
C THR A 2 -3.32 20.14 -5.03
N ASN A 3 -4.47 20.21 -4.36
CA ASN A 3 -4.85 19.27 -3.32
C ASN A 3 -4.91 17.87 -3.92
N SER A 4 -3.90 17.07 -3.63
CA SER A 4 -3.82 15.65 -3.99
C SER A 4 -4.81 14.77 -3.21
N HIS A 5 -5.81 15.36 -2.58
CA HIS A 5 -6.79 14.68 -1.73
C HIS A 5 -8.11 14.32 -2.43
N GLU A 6 -8.28 14.69 -3.68
CA GLU A 6 -9.39 14.15 -4.46
C GLU A 6 -8.96 12.79 -5.00
N ALA A 7 -9.55 11.76 -4.46
CA ALA A 7 -9.41 10.38 -4.93
C ALA A 7 -9.99 10.29 -6.35
N ASN A 8 -9.20 10.71 -7.32
CA ASN A 8 -9.54 10.58 -8.72
C ASN A 8 -9.50 9.10 -9.08
N GLY A 9 -10.65 8.50 -9.30
CA GLY A 9 -10.77 7.21 -9.97
C GLY A 9 -10.14 7.28 -11.36
N ARG A 10 -10.19 6.18 -12.13
CA ARG A 10 -9.73 6.07 -13.52
C ARG A 10 -8.21 6.08 -13.73
N THR A 11 -7.42 5.78 -12.70
CA THR A 11 -5.95 5.68 -12.81
C THR A 11 -5.45 4.36 -13.42
N GLY A 12 -6.35 3.42 -13.79
CA GLY A 12 -5.96 2.14 -14.41
C GLY A 12 -5.84 0.94 -13.45
N LYS A 13 -6.17 1.08 -12.15
CA LYS A 13 -6.11 -0.03 -11.18
C LYS A 13 -6.87 -1.27 -11.64
N THR A 14 -8.13 -1.11 -12.03
CA THR A 14 -9.00 -2.18 -12.55
C THR A 14 -8.48 -2.74 -13.86
N LEU A 15 -7.86 -1.90 -14.71
CA LEU A 15 -7.26 -2.33 -15.97
C LEU A 15 -6.06 -3.26 -15.73
N LEU A 16 -5.22 -2.95 -14.75
CA LEU A 16 -4.11 -3.81 -14.35
C LEU A 16 -4.61 -5.18 -13.86
N SER A 17 -5.64 -5.21 -13.02
CA SER A 17 -6.26 -6.47 -12.56
C SER A 17 -6.85 -7.26 -13.72
N LYS A 18 -7.45 -6.58 -14.70
CA LYS A 18 -7.96 -7.21 -15.92
C LYS A 18 -6.83 -7.82 -16.76
N ALA A 19 -5.71 -7.11 -16.93
CA ALA A 19 -4.54 -7.66 -17.61
C ALA A 19 -4.07 -8.97 -17.00
N ILE A 20 -4.03 -9.05 -15.68
CA ILE A 20 -3.65 -10.29 -14.98
C ILE A 20 -4.70 -11.39 -15.21
N SER A 21 -5.99 -11.05 -15.27
CA SER A 21 -7.06 -12.03 -15.51
C SER A 21 -7.02 -12.68 -16.91
N GLU A 22 -6.31 -12.09 -17.87
CA GLU A 22 -6.10 -12.70 -19.19
C GLU A 22 -5.08 -13.86 -19.17
N ILE A 23 -4.32 -14.02 -18.08
CA ILE A 23 -3.28 -15.05 -17.96
C ILE A 23 -3.40 -15.90 -16.68
N ARG A 24 -4.26 -15.51 -15.72
CA ARG A 24 -4.47 -16.20 -14.44
C ARG A 24 -5.95 -16.24 -14.08
N GLU A 25 -6.34 -17.25 -13.28
CA GLU A 25 -7.70 -17.29 -12.74
C GLU A 25 -7.86 -16.27 -11.60
N VAL A 26 -8.46 -15.13 -11.90
CA VAL A 26 -8.70 -14.04 -10.96
C VAL A 26 -10.18 -14.01 -10.57
N VAL A 27 -10.45 -14.02 -9.27
CA VAL A 27 -11.81 -13.77 -8.76
C VAL A 27 -11.84 -12.38 -8.14
N THR A 28 -12.62 -11.49 -8.75
CA THR A 28 -12.79 -10.11 -8.26
C THR A 28 -13.99 -10.01 -7.34
N PHE A 29 -13.77 -9.40 -6.19
CA PHE A 29 -14.77 -9.05 -5.17
C PHE A 29 -14.89 -7.53 -5.08
N ASP A 30 -16.09 -7.04 -4.78
CA ASP A 30 -16.27 -5.65 -4.40
C ASP A 30 -15.62 -5.42 -3.03
N GLY A 31 -14.61 -4.56 -2.99
CA GLY A 31 -13.89 -4.24 -1.76
C GLY A 31 -14.74 -3.52 -0.72
N LYS A 32 -15.89 -2.95 -1.12
CA LYS A 32 -16.85 -2.30 -0.21
C LYS A 32 -17.72 -3.30 0.54
N ASP A 33 -17.90 -4.51 -0.01
CA ASP A 33 -18.71 -5.57 0.57
C ASP A 33 -17.94 -6.51 1.51
N LEU A 34 -16.69 -6.22 1.82
CA LEU A 34 -15.87 -6.98 2.75
C LEU A 34 -16.37 -6.84 4.20
N LYS A 35 -17.49 -7.51 4.51
CA LYS A 35 -18.03 -7.58 5.86
C LYS A 35 -17.42 -8.75 6.62
N THR A 36 -16.89 -8.48 7.80
CA THR A 36 -16.50 -9.50 8.78
C THR A 36 -17.74 -10.35 9.12
N GLY A 37 -17.59 -11.68 9.09
CA GLY A 37 -18.68 -12.60 9.44
C GLY A 37 -19.55 -13.09 8.27
N ASN A 38 -19.26 -12.67 7.04
CA ASN A 38 -19.93 -13.26 5.87
C ASN A 38 -19.26 -14.60 5.50
N TRP A 39 -19.89 -15.71 5.88
CA TRP A 39 -19.39 -17.08 5.63
C TRP A 39 -19.27 -17.39 4.14
N PHE A 40 -20.17 -16.88 3.32
CA PHE A 40 -20.20 -17.14 1.87
C PHE A 40 -19.41 -16.13 1.03
N LYS A 41 -18.59 -15.28 1.64
CA LYS A 41 -17.85 -14.26 0.91
C LYS A 41 -16.94 -14.84 -0.20
N ASN A 42 -16.45 -16.06 0.00
CA ASN A 42 -15.54 -16.75 -0.93
C ASN A 42 -16.25 -17.72 -1.88
N GLN A 43 -17.59 -17.76 -1.92
CA GLN A 43 -18.35 -18.78 -2.69
C GLN A 43 -18.08 -18.76 -4.20
N ARG A 44 -17.56 -17.67 -4.76
CA ARG A 44 -17.19 -17.53 -6.17
C ARG A 44 -15.85 -18.18 -6.49
N MET A 45 -15.05 -18.47 -5.49
CA MET A 45 -13.75 -19.10 -5.66
C MET A 45 -13.85 -20.59 -6.01
N THR A 46 -12.80 -21.09 -6.61
CA THR A 46 -12.55 -22.51 -6.86
C THR A 46 -11.16 -22.87 -6.37
N ILE A 47 -10.83 -24.17 -6.36
CA ILE A 47 -9.47 -24.62 -6.07
C ILE A 47 -8.43 -24.19 -7.13
N ARG A 48 -8.89 -23.65 -8.27
CA ARG A 48 -8.04 -23.14 -9.35
C ARG A 48 -7.81 -21.65 -9.26
N THR A 49 -8.49 -20.96 -8.35
CA THR A 49 -8.34 -19.52 -8.20
C THR A 49 -6.92 -19.16 -7.83
N ASP A 50 -6.21 -18.49 -8.72
CA ASP A 50 -4.82 -18.04 -8.51
C ASP A 50 -4.77 -16.75 -7.69
N ILE A 51 -5.76 -15.86 -7.90
CA ILE A 51 -5.76 -14.51 -7.33
C ILE A 51 -7.15 -14.11 -6.85
N MET A 52 -7.19 -13.57 -5.63
CA MET A 52 -8.32 -12.84 -5.07
C MET A 52 -8.08 -11.34 -5.25
N ASN A 53 -8.88 -10.70 -6.07
CA ASN A 53 -8.81 -9.25 -6.25
C ASN A 53 -9.97 -8.57 -5.50
N TYR A 54 -9.65 -7.76 -4.48
CA TYR A 54 -10.62 -6.91 -3.79
C TYR A 54 -10.53 -5.50 -4.37
N ASP A 55 -11.48 -5.17 -5.22
CA ASP A 55 -11.49 -3.91 -5.97
C ASP A 55 -12.21 -2.80 -5.22
N ASP A 56 -11.62 -1.60 -5.20
CA ASP A 56 -12.16 -0.37 -4.63
C ASP A 56 -12.49 -0.45 -3.12
N LEU A 57 -11.46 -0.75 -2.32
CA LEU A 57 -11.58 -0.83 -0.86
C LEU A 57 -11.99 0.49 -0.21
N LEU A 58 -12.79 0.39 0.85
CA LEU A 58 -13.16 1.53 1.68
C LEU A 58 -11.95 2.13 2.42
N LYS A 59 -11.99 3.43 2.67
CA LYS A 59 -10.97 4.15 3.47
C LYS A 59 -10.79 3.58 4.88
N THR A 60 -11.82 2.93 5.42
CA THR A 60 -11.82 2.32 6.75
C THR A 60 -11.28 0.89 6.77
N PHE A 61 -10.98 0.32 5.61
CA PHE A 61 -10.45 -1.03 5.51
C PHE A 61 -9.09 -1.14 6.21
N SER A 62 -8.84 -2.26 6.89
CA SER A 62 -7.54 -2.59 7.49
C SER A 62 -6.97 -3.86 6.86
N LEU A 63 -5.70 -3.83 6.48
CA LEU A 63 -4.97 -4.96 5.93
C LEU A 63 -4.96 -6.18 6.86
N GLU A 64 -5.06 -5.97 8.17
CA GLU A 64 -5.15 -7.05 9.17
C GLU A 64 -6.30 -8.02 8.90
N GLN A 65 -7.38 -7.55 8.24
CA GLN A 65 -8.49 -8.42 7.83
C GLN A 65 -8.09 -9.49 6.80
N CYS A 66 -7.01 -9.25 6.07
CA CYS A 66 -6.47 -10.21 5.10
C CYS A 66 -5.40 -11.15 5.70
N TYR A 67 -4.89 -10.87 6.89
CA TYR A 67 -3.81 -11.68 7.47
C TYR A 67 -4.15 -13.18 7.57
N PRO A 68 -5.35 -13.59 7.99
CA PRO A 68 -5.70 -15.01 8.01
C PRO A 68 -5.55 -15.68 6.64
N LEU A 69 -5.89 -14.98 5.55
CA LEU A 69 -5.72 -15.49 4.18
C LEU A 69 -4.24 -15.70 3.81
N LEU A 70 -3.35 -14.88 4.39
CA LEU A 70 -1.92 -14.88 4.10
C LEU A 70 -1.11 -15.80 5.03
N THR A 71 -1.69 -16.29 6.13
CA THR A 71 -0.97 -17.05 7.15
C THR A 71 -1.58 -18.42 7.45
N THR A 72 -2.87 -18.58 7.27
CA THR A 72 -3.59 -19.81 7.62
C THR A 72 -4.11 -20.52 6.37
N GLY A 73 -4.63 -19.76 5.42
CA GLY A 73 -5.29 -20.28 4.24
C GLY A 73 -6.70 -19.73 4.08
N VAL A 74 -7.46 -20.30 3.15
CA VAL A 74 -8.81 -19.81 2.82
C VAL A 74 -9.82 -20.95 2.84
N THR A 75 -10.97 -20.71 3.46
CA THR A 75 -12.13 -21.60 3.40
C THR A 75 -13.11 -21.09 2.35
N ILE A 76 -13.52 -21.97 1.47
CA ILE A 76 -14.55 -21.73 0.47
C ILE A 76 -15.83 -22.42 0.96
N GLU A 77 -16.83 -21.61 1.27
CA GLU A 77 -18.15 -22.11 1.64
C GLU A 77 -19.16 -21.84 0.52
N LYS A 78 -19.86 -22.88 0.11
CA LYS A 78 -20.91 -22.83 -0.92
C LYS A 78 -22.22 -23.33 -0.35
N LYS A 79 -23.33 -22.69 -0.73
CA LYS A 79 -24.65 -23.15 -0.30
C LYS A 79 -24.88 -24.62 -0.70
N ARG A 80 -25.30 -25.45 0.26
CA ARG A 80 -25.61 -26.87 0.06
C ARG A 80 -24.45 -27.73 -0.49
N LYS A 81 -23.23 -27.36 -0.19
CA LYS A 81 -22.01 -28.12 -0.52
C LYS A 81 -21.08 -28.12 0.67
N ASP A 82 -20.26 -29.15 0.77
CA ASP A 82 -19.21 -29.20 1.78
C ASP A 82 -18.22 -28.04 1.58
N SER A 83 -17.71 -27.52 2.68
CA SER A 83 -16.69 -26.49 2.66
C SER A 83 -15.36 -27.08 2.18
N ILE A 84 -14.59 -26.28 1.46
CA ILE A 84 -13.25 -26.66 0.99
C ILE A 84 -12.25 -25.72 1.69
N PHE A 85 -11.30 -26.30 2.41
CA PHE A 85 -10.18 -25.55 2.97
C PHE A 85 -8.97 -25.64 2.04
N ILE A 86 -8.40 -24.49 1.69
CA ILE A 86 -7.16 -24.38 0.91
C ILE A 86 -6.07 -23.89 1.86
N PRO A 87 -5.05 -24.73 2.17
CA PRO A 87 -3.91 -24.33 3.00
C PRO A 87 -3.14 -23.14 2.41
N VAL A 88 -2.37 -22.45 3.24
CA VAL A 88 -1.67 -21.20 2.83
C VAL A 88 -0.70 -21.42 1.66
N GLU A 89 -0.09 -22.60 1.56
CA GLU A 89 0.84 -22.97 0.49
C GLU A 89 0.19 -22.97 -0.90
N TYR A 90 -1.12 -23.22 -0.94
CA TYR A 90 -1.93 -23.27 -2.17
C TYR A 90 -2.95 -22.13 -2.25
N SER A 91 -2.94 -21.25 -1.25
CA SER A 91 -3.87 -20.12 -1.20
C SER A 91 -3.59 -19.12 -2.31
N PRO A 92 -4.64 -18.54 -2.90
CA PRO A 92 -4.49 -17.51 -3.92
C PRO A 92 -3.75 -16.29 -3.37
N LYS A 93 -3.02 -15.61 -4.24
CA LYS A 93 -2.46 -14.30 -3.93
C LYS A 93 -3.58 -13.27 -3.81
N VAL A 94 -3.32 -12.22 -3.04
CA VAL A 94 -4.33 -11.18 -2.79
C VAL A 94 -3.89 -9.87 -3.45
N ILE A 95 -4.74 -9.33 -4.30
CA ILE A 95 -4.62 -7.97 -4.84
C ILE A 95 -5.65 -7.10 -4.13
N LEU A 96 -5.21 -5.94 -3.66
CA LEU A 96 -6.04 -4.94 -3.02
C LEU A 96 -5.93 -3.65 -3.82
N THR A 97 -7.05 -3.10 -4.28
CA THR A 97 -7.07 -1.79 -4.92
C THR A 97 -7.84 -0.79 -4.08
N SER A 98 -7.37 0.45 -4.04
CA SER A 98 -8.01 1.53 -3.31
C SER A 98 -7.65 2.88 -3.91
N ASN A 99 -8.52 3.86 -3.72
CA ASN A 99 -8.22 5.27 -3.97
C ASN A 99 -7.57 5.94 -2.74
N TYR A 100 -7.38 5.19 -1.66
CA TYR A 100 -6.83 5.65 -0.40
C TYR A 100 -5.69 4.76 0.03
N TYR A 101 -4.81 5.28 0.88
CA TYR A 101 -3.85 4.44 1.58
C TYR A 101 -4.57 3.33 2.36
N ILE A 102 -4.15 2.09 2.17
CA ILE A 102 -4.72 0.93 2.87
C ILE A 102 -4.09 0.83 4.25
N ASN A 103 -4.91 1.01 5.30
CA ASN A 103 -4.44 0.95 6.67
C ASN A 103 -3.91 -0.43 7.03
N GLY A 104 -2.93 -0.45 7.93
CA GLY A 104 -2.36 -1.68 8.49
C GLY A 104 -1.34 -1.34 9.56
N PRO A 105 -0.85 -2.30 10.33
CA PRO A 105 0.25 -2.05 11.26
C PRO A 105 1.48 -1.51 10.56
N ILE A 106 2.29 -0.74 11.29
CA ILE A 106 3.59 -0.27 10.79
C ILE A 106 4.67 -1.13 11.46
N GLY A 107 5.33 -1.98 10.68
CA GLY A 107 6.39 -2.81 11.22
C GLY A 107 6.97 -3.81 10.24
N PRO A 108 8.04 -4.53 10.63
CA PRO A 108 8.70 -5.51 9.76
C PRO A 108 7.74 -6.61 9.30
N SER A 109 6.88 -7.10 10.19
CA SER A 109 5.91 -8.15 9.90
C SER A 109 4.87 -7.75 8.86
N ASP A 110 4.43 -6.49 8.85
CA ASP A 110 3.53 -5.95 7.85
C ASP A 110 4.25 -5.77 6.50
N ARG A 111 5.44 -5.19 6.53
CA ARG A 111 6.26 -5.01 5.33
C ARG A 111 6.57 -6.32 4.61
N ALA A 112 6.79 -7.40 5.35
CA ALA A 112 7.04 -8.72 4.76
C ALA A 112 5.82 -9.33 4.07
N ARG A 113 4.60 -8.86 4.36
CA ARG A 113 3.35 -9.41 3.85
C ARG A 113 2.76 -8.64 2.70
N ARG A 114 3.25 -7.43 2.41
CA ARG A 114 2.68 -6.59 1.37
C ARG A 114 3.73 -5.95 0.49
N HIS A 115 3.38 -5.84 -0.76
CA HIS A 115 4.06 -5.01 -1.74
C HIS A 115 3.11 -3.89 -2.17
N GLU A 116 3.54 -2.65 -1.98
CA GLU A 116 2.73 -1.47 -2.27
C GLU A 116 3.34 -0.68 -3.42
N PHE A 117 2.49 -0.21 -4.31
CA PHE A 117 2.87 0.76 -5.34
C PHE A 117 1.69 1.68 -5.65
N GLU A 118 1.99 2.83 -6.19
CA GLU A 118 1.02 3.82 -6.64
C GLU A 118 0.98 3.86 -8.15
N ILE A 119 -0.22 4.05 -8.70
CA ILE A 119 -0.40 4.30 -10.13
C ILE A 119 -0.49 5.82 -10.29
N ALA A 120 0.39 6.38 -11.13
CA ALA A 120 0.41 7.81 -11.40
C ALA A 120 -0.90 8.28 -12.07
N ASN A 121 -1.30 9.50 -11.78
CA ASN A 121 -2.44 10.17 -12.41
C ASN A 121 -2.07 10.66 -13.81
N TYR A 122 -1.85 9.74 -14.74
CA TYR A 122 -1.52 10.06 -16.13
C TYR A 122 -2.77 10.31 -16.95
N TYR A 123 -3.77 9.42 -16.84
CA TYR A 123 -5.04 9.56 -17.52
C TYR A 123 -6.03 10.38 -16.70
N ASN A 124 -6.93 11.08 -17.39
CA ASN A 124 -7.97 11.91 -16.80
C ASN A 124 -9.23 11.91 -17.68
N GLU A 125 -10.22 12.74 -17.36
CA GLU A 125 -11.47 12.79 -18.12
C GLU A 125 -11.34 13.31 -19.56
N ARG A 126 -10.26 14.05 -19.86
CA ARG A 126 -9.99 14.65 -21.17
C ARG A 126 -8.96 13.89 -21.98
N PHE A 127 -8.26 12.97 -21.36
CA PHE A 127 -7.22 12.16 -21.98
C PHE A 127 -7.25 10.76 -21.38
N THR A 128 -7.78 9.82 -22.13
CA THR A 128 -8.01 8.43 -21.72
C THR A 128 -7.06 7.48 -22.45
N PRO A 129 -6.90 6.22 -22.02
CA PRO A 129 -6.17 5.22 -22.80
C PRO A 129 -6.71 5.04 -24.22
N GLU A 130 -8.02 5.19 -24.42
CA GLU A 130 -8.62 5.09 -25.75
C GLU A 130 -8.19 6.23 -26.67
N ASP A 131 -8.01 7.43 -26.11
CA ASP A 131 -7.51 8.59 -26.87
C ASP A 131 -6.05 8.39 -27.28
N GLU A 132 -5.23 7.75 -26.44
CA GLU A 132 -3.81 7.51 -26.71
C GLU A 132 -3.58 6.35 -27.67
N PHE A 133 -4.31 5.23 -27.51
CA PHE A 133 -4.06 3.99 -28.24
C PHE A 133 -5.07 3.69 -29.33
N GLY A 134 -6.13 4.49 -29.46
CA GLY A 134 -7.15 4.35 -30.50
C GLY A 134 -8.08 3.14 -30.33
N ASN A 135 -7.95 2.36 -29.24
CA ASN A 135 -8.77 1.18 -28.96
C ASN A 135 -8.92 0.93 -27.46
N ARG A 136 -9.86 0.08 -27.09
CA ARG A 136 -10.07 -0.36 -25.70
C ARG A 136 -9.19 -1.53 -25.36
N PHE A 137 -8.42 -1.42 -24.29
CA PHE A 137 -7.63 -2.53 -23.77
C PHE A 137 -8.51 -3.75 -23.46
N PHE A 138 -8.07 -4.93 -23.91
CA PHE A 138 -8.76 -6.21 -23.73
C PHE A 138 -10.20 -6.19 -24.28
N GLY A 139 -10.44 -5.39 -25.30
CA GLY A 139 -11.73 -5.24 -25.96
C GLY A 139 -11.88 -6.21 -27.14
N ARG A 140 -13.09 -6.17 -27.75
CA ARG A 140 -13.37 -6.91 -28.98
C ARG A 140 -12.59 -6.39 -30.18
N ASP A 141 -12.03 -5.18 -30.06
CA ASP A 141 -11.30 -4.48 -31.12
C ASP A 141 -9.83 -4.93 -31.20
N TRP A 142 -9.38 -5.74 -30.25
CA TRP A 142 -8.03 -6.29 -30.27
C TRP A 142 -7.93 -7.45 -31.27
N ASP A 143 -7.08 -7.29 -32.25
CA ASP A 143 -6.71 -8.35 -33.20
C ASP A 143 -5.62 -9.28 -32.60
N ASN A 144 -5.24 -10.30 -33.38
CA ASN A 144 -4.20 -11.24 -32.96
C ASN A 144 -2.83 -10.56 -32.74
N ASN A 145 -2.55 -9.44 -33.42
CA ASN A 145 -1.29 -8.73 -33.27
C ASN A 145 -1.24 -8.00 -31.91
N GLU A 146 -2.35 -7.34 -31.50
CA GLU A 146 -2.44 -6.71 -30.19
C GLU A 146 -2.35 -7.74 -29.05
N TRP A 147 -3.05 -8.88 -29.17
CA TRP A 147 -2.93 -9.97 -28.21
C TRP A 147 -1.51 -10.53 -28.13
N ASN A 148 -0.81 -10.70 -29.26
CA ASN A 148 0.57 -11.17 -29.27
C ASN A 148 1.53 -10.18 -28.60
N LYS A 149 1.36 -8.87 -28.84
CA LYS A 149 2.14 -7.83 -28.13
C LYS A 149 1.92 -7.91 -26.62
N PHE A 150 0.67 -8.04 -26.20
CA PHE A 150 0.33 -8.18 -24.79
C PHE A 150 0.98 -9.41 -24.16
N TYR A 151 0.86 -10.60 -24.76
CA TYR A 151 1.47 -11.82 -24.23
C TYR A 151 3.00 -11.72 -24.18
N ASN A 152 3.62 -11.15 -25.21
CA ASN A 152 5.06 -10.89 -25.21
C ASN A 152 5.48 -9.97 -24.06
N PHE A 153 4.73 -8.91 -23.83
CA PHE A 153 4.97 -8.01 -22.68
C PHE A 153 4.84 -8.76 -21.35
N MET A 154 3.80 -9.58 -21.17
CA MET A 154 3.62 -10.35 -19.94
C MET A 154 4.75 -11.38 -19.73
N MET A 155 5.24 -12.03 -20.81
CA MET A 155 6.41 -12.91 -20.72
C MET A 155 7.68 -12.15 -20.33
N GLN A 156 7.87 -10.92 -20.81
CA GLN A 156 8.99 -10.06 -20.40
C GLN A 156 8.89 -9.68 -18.93
N CYS A 157 7.69 -9.36 -18.42
CA CYS A 157 7.46 -9.10 -17.00
C CYS A 157 7.79 -10.31 -16.13
N ILE A 158 7.37 -11.52 -16.54
CA ILE A 158 7.70 -12.77 -15.83
C ILE A 158 9.21 -13.00 -15.84
N SER A 159 9.86 -12.84 -16.99
CA SER A 159 11.32 -13.02 -17.10
C SER A 159 12.08 -12.00 -16.25
N CYS A 160 11.61 -10.76 -16.19
CA CYS A 160 12.17 -9.72 -15.34
C CYS A 160 12.06 -10.11 -13.86
N TYR A 161 10.87 -10.58 -13.42
CA TYR A 161 10.67 -11.05 -12.05
C TYR A 161 11.55 -12.25 -11.69
N LEU A 162 11.65 -13.24 -12.58
CA LEU A 162 12.49 -14.43 -12.34
C LEU A 162 13.98 -14.10 -12.22
N LYS A 163 14.42 -13.04 -12.91
CA LYS A 163 15.82 -12.59 -12.88
C LYS A 163 16.13 -11.70 -11.68
N ASN A 164 15.24 -10.78 -11.33
CA ASN A 164 15.53 -9.70 -10.39
C ASN A 164 14.71 -9.77 -9.10
N GLY A 165 13.78 -10.73 -9.00
CA GLY A 165 12.82 -10.76 -7.89
C GLY A 165 11.82 -9.62 -7.96
N LEU A 166 11.23 -9.28 -6.83
CA LEU A 166 10.22 -8.23 -6.69
C LEU A 166 10.90 -6.86 -6.64
N ILE A 167 10.73 -6.09 -7.69
CA ILE A 167 11.32 -4.74 -7.80
C ILE A 167 10.54 -3.78 -6.91
N GLN A 168 11.24 -3.08 -6.02
CA GLN A 168 10.67 -2.00 -5.23
C GLN A 168 10.54 -0.73 -6.07
N VAL A 169 9.34 -0.18 -6.11
CA VAL A 169 9.06 1.06 -6.85
C VAL A 169 9.09 2.23 -5.86
N PRO A 170 9.78 3.34 -6.19
CA PRO A 170 9.73 4.54 -5.36
C PRO A 170 8.29 5.02 -5.18
N ALA A 171 7.90 5.30 -3.94
CA ALA A 171 6.59 5.84 -3.64
C ALA A 171 6.49 7.28 -4.16
N LEU A 172 5.36 7.64 -4.77
CA LEU A 172 5.05 9.01 -5.19
C LEU A 172 4.59 9.84 -3.98
N ASN A 173 3.50 9.42 -3.35
CA ASN A 173 2.88 10.12 -2.21
C ASN A 173 2.66 9.22 -0.99
N LEU A 174 2.90 7.94 -1.11
CA LEU A 174 2.56 6.92 -0.10
C LEU A 174 3.21 7.21 1.27
N GLY A 175 4.46 7.68 1.30
CA GLY A 175 5.15 8.07 2.53
C GLY A 175 4.49 9.27 3.23
N GLN A 176 4.07 10.26 2.46
CA GLN A 176 3.31 11.41 2.94
C GLN A 176 1.96 10.98 3.53
N GLU A 177 1.17 10.22 2.77
CA GLU A 177 -0.14 9.76 3.20
C GLU A 177 -0.06 8.89 4.46
N LYS A 178 0.92 7.99 4.53
CA LYS A 178 1.22 7.22 5.74
C LYS A 178 1.50 8.13 6.93
N THR A 179 2.41 9.09 6.76
CA THR A 179 2.77 10.00 7.84
C THR A 179 1.57 10.80 8.34
N ILE A 180 0.82 11.42 7.42
CA ILE A 180 -0.40 12.18 7.76
C ILE A 180 -1.41 11.31 8.50
N ARG A 181 -1.58 10.06 8.07
CA ARG A 181 -2.55 9.13 8.66
C ARG A 181 -2.22 8.71 10.08
N TYR A 182 -0.95 8.43 10.36
CA TYR A 182 -0.50 7.95 11.68
C TYR A 182 -0.08 9.07 12.63
N THR A 183 0.07 10.29 12.10
CA THR A 183 0.48 11.45 12.89
C THR A 183 -0.51 12.61 12.71
N HIS A 184 -0.10 13.67 12.03
CA HIS A 184 -0.91 14.84 11.74
C HIS A 184 -0.38 15.55 10.46
N PRO A 185 -1.24 16.20 9.63
CA PRO A 185 -0.78 16.93 8.44
C PRO A 185 0.31 17.96 8.75
N GLU A 186 0.10 18.79 9.76
CA GLU A 186 1.06 19.83 10.18
C GLU A 186 2.38 19.23 10.69
N PHE A 187 2.33 18.04 11.30
CA PHE A 187 3.55 17.33 11.70
C PHE A 187 4.35 16.90 10.47
N TYR A 188 3.70 16.38 9.44
CA TYR A 188 4.38 16.01 8.21
C TYR A 188 5.08 17.21 7.56
N GLU A 189 4.35 18.31 7.36
CA GLU A 189 4.92 19.54 6.79
C GLU A 189 6.10 20.10 7.60
N PHE A 190 6.05 19.96 8.91
CA PHE A 190 7.11 20.43 9.79
C PHE A 190 8.34 19.52 9.77
N ILE A 191 8.12 18.20 9.86
CA ILE A 191 9.23 17.26 10.10
C ILE A 191 10.07 17.03 8.84
N VAL A 192 9.47 17.09 7.65
CA VAL A 192 10.18 16.93 6.38
C VAL A 192 11.28 17.97 6.21
N ASP A 193 11.02 19.22 6.61
CA ASP A 193 11.98 20.32 6.48
C ASP A 193 13.00 20.36 7.63
N LYS A 194 12.67 19.80 8.78
CA LYS A 194 13.47 19.92 10.01
C LYS A 194 14.34 18.71 10.34
N LEU A 195 13.96 17.55 9.80
CA LEU A 195 14.67 16.32 10.14
C LEU A 195 15.91 16.13 9.30
N THR A 196 17.07 16.04 9.97
CA THR A 196 18.31 15.57 9.36
C THR A 196 18.66 14.21 9.94
N LEU A 197 18.78 13.20 9.06
CA LEU A 197 19.13 11.84 9.47
C LEU A 197 20.55 11.79 10.05
N ASN A 198 20.77 10.83 10.96
CA ASN A 198 22.05 10.60 11.64
C ASN A 198 22.55 11.78 12.48
N THR A 199 21.71 12.75 12.77
CA THR A 199 22.03 13.90 13.62
C THR A 199 21.32 13.82 14.97
N LYS A 200 21.94 14.42 15.97
CA LYS A 200 21.40 14.51 17.31
C LYS A 200 20.48 15.73 17.41
N ILE A 201 19.19 15.51 17.56
CA ILE A 201 18.18 16.56 17.60
C ILE A 201 17.59 16.68 19.01
N ASP A 202 17.55 17.90 19.55
CA ASP A 202 16.90 18.18 20.84
C ASP A 202 15.38 18.11 20.71
N LYS A 203 14.80 17.11 21.35
CA LYS A 203 13.36 16.83 21.25
C LYS A 203 12.49 17.94 21.88
N ARG A 204 12.95 18.57 22.96
CA ARG A 204 12.20 19.65 23.61
C ARG A 204 12.16 20.92 22.76
N LYS A 205 13.31 21.27 22.16
CA LYS A 205 13.41 22.42 21.23
C LYS A 205 12.54 22.19 20.01
N LEU A 206 12.62 20.99 19.41
CA LEU A 206 11.83 20.65 18.24
C LEU A 206 10.31 20.72 18.51
N LEU A 207 9.86 20.22 19.68
CA LEU A 207 8.46 20.34 20.09
C LEU A 207 8.05 21.80 20.34
N ALA A 208 8.91 22.61 20.95
CA ALA A 208 8.64 24.02 21.18
C ALA A 208 8.49 24.80 19.85
N GLU A 209 9.38 24.53 18.88
CA GLU A 209 9.29 25.11 17.53
C GLU A 209 8.00 24.68 16.83
N PHE A 210 7.63 23.41 16.92
CA PHE A 210 6.38 22.89 16.34
C PHE A 210 5.16 23.62 16.91
N LYS A 211 5.06 23.72 18.25
CA LYS A 211 3.96 24.43 18.92
C LYS A 211 3.93 25.94 18.62
N SER A 212 5.08 26.54 18.41
CA SER A 212 5.19 27.94 18.03
C SER A 212 4.67 28.19 16.61
N LYS A 213 4.97 27.26 15.69
CA LYS A 213 4.51 27.32 14.29
C LYS A 213 3.01 27.03 14.15
N TYR A 214 2.51 26.04 14.90
CA TYR A 214 1.12 25.55 14.82
C TYR A 214 0.39 25.79 16.14
N THR A 215 -0.22 26.95 16.27
CA THR A 215 -0.85 27.41 17.52
C THR A 215 -2.07 26.59 17.94
N ASN A 216 -2.71 25.90 17.02
CA ASN A 216 -3.79 24.91 17.27
C ASN A 216 -3.28 23.62 17.94
N GLN A 217 -1.96 23.38 17.94
CA GLN A 217 -1.31 22.21 18.55
C GLN A 217 -0.64 22.52 19.91
N LYS A 218 -1.00 23.63 20.57
CA LYS A 218 -0.40 24.05 21.86
C LYS A 218 -0.50 22.99 22.94
N ASP A 219 -1.61 22.25 22.96
CA ASP A 219 -1.89 21.20 23.96
C ASP A 219 -1.26 19.85 23.64
N LEU A 220 -0.53 19.73 22.53
CA LEU A 220 0.14 18.48 22.16
C LEU A 220 1.14 18.06 23.23
N SER A 221 0.97 16.87 23.78
CA SER A 221 1.87 16.33 24.80
C SER A 221 3.22 15.91 24.21
N SER A 222 4.29 15.99 25.02
CA SER A 222 5.62 15.47 24.64
C SER A 222 5.59 13.97 24.34
N HIS A 223 4.70 13.22 24.99
CA HIS A 223 4.49 11.80 24.73
C HIS A 223 3.91 11.55 23.34
N GLN A 224 2.85 12.27 22.98
CA GLN A 224 2.22 12.15 21.67
C GLN A 224 3.17 12.59 20.54
N PHE A 225 3.92 13.67 20.73
CA PHE A 225 4.92 14.11 19.76
C PHE A 225 6.03 13.07 19.57
N THR A 226 6.48 12.44 20.67
CA THR A 226 7.46 11.33 20.60
C THR A 226 6.90 10.12 19.86
N LYS A 227 5.60 9.82 20.06
CA LYS A 227 4.93 8.76 19.30
C LYS A 227 4.95 9.08 17.80
N TRP A 228 4.63 10.30 17.41
CA TRP A 228 4.68 10.73 16.00
C TRP A 228 6.09 10.62 15.39
N LEU A 229 7.12 10.99 16.13
CA LEU A 229 8.51 10.83 15.69
C LEU A 229 8.87 9.36 15.45
N LYS A 230 8.42 8.46 16.33
CA LYS A 230 8.64 7.01 16.18
C LYS A 230 7.90 6.44 14.97
N GLU A 231 6.63 6.81 14.78
CA GLU A 231 5.85 6.41 13.63
C GLU A 231 6.47 6.91 12.32
N TYR A 232 6.89 8.16 12.28
CA TYR A 232 7.58 8.73 11.12
C TYR A 232 8.89 7.97 10.80
N SER A 233 9.68 7.66 11.83
CA SER A 233 10.89 6.86 11.68
C SER A 233 10.62 5.50 11.02
N LEU A 234 9.58 4.80 11.46
CA LEU A 234 9.17 3.51 10.88
C LEU A 234 8.72 3.66 9.41
N ILE A 235 7.99 4.73 9.09
CA ILE A 235 7.49 5.00 7.74
C ILE A 235 8.64 5.22 6.75
N ILE A 236 9.65 5.98 7.15
CA ILE A 236 10.82 6.25 6.30
C ILE A 236 11.84 5.08 6.28
N GLY A 237 11.51 3.94 6.89
CA GLY A 237 12.41 2.79 6.98
C GLY A 237 13.59 3.02 7.92
N GLY A 238 13.46 3.94 8.87
CA GLY A 238 14.52 4.31 9.80
C GLY A 238 14.37 3.70 11.20
N LYS A 239 15.38 3.94 12.01
CA LYS A 239 15.41 3.56 13.42
C LYS A 239 15.47 4.82 14.29
N TYR A 240 14.51 4.93 15.21
CA TYR A 240 14.48 6.00 16.22
C TYR A 240 15.21 5.57 17.48
N MET A 241 16.10 6.41 17.96
CA MET A 241 16.84 6.17 19.22
C MET A 241 16.75 7.37 20.15
N ASP A 242 16.18 7.19 21.33
CA ASP A 242 16.25 8.19 22.41
C ASP A 242 17.66 8.24 23.01
N LYS A 243 18.14 9.44 23.27
CA LYS A 243 19.39 9.71 23.96
C LYS A 243 19.14 10.73 25.08
N SER A 244 19.76 10.56 26.24
CA SER A 244 19.77 11.54 27.32
C SER A 244 21.21 11.85 27.73
N SER A 245 21.51 13.12 27.95
CA SER A 245 22.83 13.57 28.41
C SER A 245 22.67 14.91 29.12
N GLY A 246 23.09 15.02 30.37
CA GLY A 246 23.08 16.26 31.14
C GLY A 246 21.68 16.90 31.28
N GLY A 247 20.62 16.07 31.46
CA GLY A 247 19.24 16.55 31.59
C GLY A 247 18.55 16.94 30.28
N ASN A 248 19.26 16.87 29.15
CA ASN A 248 18.68 17.12 27.83
C ASN A 248 18.25 15.82 27.16
N TYR A 249 17.09 15.89 26.49
CA TYR A 249 16.49 14.76 25.76
C TYR A 249 16.68 14.95 24.26
N TYR A 250 17.53 14.09 23.71
CA TYR A 250 17.81 14.07 22.28
C TYR A 250 17.24 12.81 21.64
N PHE A 251 17.07 12.85 20.34
CA PHE A 251 16.85 11.64 19.54
C PHE A 251 17.73 11.66 18.29
N ILE A 252 17.96 10.49 17.75
CA ILE A 252 18.63 10.30 16.46
C ILE A 252 17.71 9.40 15.63
N MET A 253 17.47 9.79 14.37
CA MET A 253 16.88 8.90 13.36
C MET A 253 17.96 8.53 12.37
N SER A 254 18.16 7.23 12.16
CA SER A 254 19.04 6.69 11.13
C SER A 254 18.24 5.90 10.12
N LYS A 255 18.68 5.81 8.86
CA LYS A 255 18.17 4.77 7.97
C LYS A 255 18.63 3.41 8.52
N THR A 256 17.76 2.40 8.43
CA THR A 256 18.21 1.02 8.53
C THR A 256 18.88 0.69 7.20
N ASP A 257 20.18 0.46 7.22
CA ASP A 257 20.89 -0.07 6.07
C ASP A 257 20.34 -1.47 5.83
N SER A 258 19.49 -1.60 4.81
CA SER A 258 18.98 -2.89 4.32
C SER A 258 19.90 -3.50 3.27
N ASP A 259 21.14 -2.94 3.11
CA ASP A 259 22.05 -3.29 2.02
C ASP A 259 23.50 -3.59 2.47
N GLU A 260 23.71 -3.99 3.74
CA GLU A 260 24.99 -4.54 4.17
C GLU A 260 24.79 -5.87 4.90
N GLU A 261 24.44 -6.93 4.17
CA GLU A 261 24.82 -8.31 4.46
C GLU A 261 24.74 -9.10 3.15
N GLU A 262 25.89 -9.20 2.47
CA GLU A 262 26.18 -10.32 1.58
C GLU A 262 26.43 -11.59 2.40
#